data_961c65948561cf13cfe77719a0adcade
#
_entry.id   961c65948561cf13cfe77719a0adcade
#
_cell.length_a   1.000
_cell.length_b   1.000
_cell.length_c   1.000
_cell.angle_alpha   90.00
_cell.angle_beta   90.00
_cell.angle_gamma   90.00
#
_symmetry.space_group_name_H-M   'P 1'
#
loop_
_entity.id
_entity.type
_entity.pdbx_description
1 polymer ?
#
loop_
_entity_poly.entity_id
_entity_poly.type
_entity_poly.pdbx_seq_one_letter_code
_entity_poly.pdbx_strand_id
1 'polypeptide(L)'
;SLSKQKLASLHYTGKTVVNINNNNPNFSKQDLDTSHGAWQKYGDLDSQNRVTAANALLNSSLMPKTKREPLHVNPTGWHNKKINDHWLYNRSHLIGYQLTGQNNNWKNLMTGTRHLNDPDMLMYENEVATYLKSSPSNYVRYRVTPIFRNNELLARGVEMEGQSINSNDVHFHVYIFNVQDGVNINYANGTSKAS
;
A
#
# COMPACT_ATOMS: atom_id res chain seq x y z
N SER A 1 8.74 5.72 -16.13
CA SER A 1 8.08 5.85 -14.84
C SER A 1 8.87 6.78 -13.92
N LEU A 2 8.23 7.32 -12.91
CA LEU A 2 8.89 8.20 -11.94
C LEU A 2 9.70 7.36 -10.95
N SER A 3 10.91 7.85 -10.61
CA SER A 3 11.70 7.26 -9.54
C SER A 3 11.05 7.52 -8.18
N LYS A 4 11.44 6.73 -7.17
CA LYS A 4 10.99 6.95 -5.79
C LYS A 4 11.30 8.36 -5.29
N GLN A 5 12.46 8.91 -5.66
CA GLN A 5 12.85 10.28 -5.28
C GLN A 5 11.89 11.31 -5.87
N LYS A 6 11.49 11.15 -7.12
CA LYS A 6 10.53 12.07 -7.77
C LYS A 6 9.14 11.93 -7.14
N LEU A 7 8.69 10.71 -6.85
CA LEU A 7 7.43 10.50 -6.15
C LEU A 7 7.44 11.16 -4.77
N ALA A 8 8.53 11.00 -4.01
CA ALA A 8 8.68 11.59 -2.69
C ALA A 8 8.64 13.12 -2.71
N SER A 9 8.99 13.74 -3.83
CA SER A 9 9.02 15.20 -4.00
C SER A 9 7.73 15.78 -4.57
N LEU A 10 6.76 14.95 -4.94
CA LEU A 10 5.48 15.43 -5.44
C LEU A 10 4.74 16.27 -4.38
N HIS A 11 4.14 17.37 -4.81
CA HIS A 11 3.34 18.21 -3.94
C HIS A 11 1.88 17.79 -3.97
N TYR A 12 1.30 17.64 -2.78
CA TYR A 12 -0.13 17.43 -2.64
C TYR A 12 -0.86 18.74 -2.94
N THR A 13 -1.79 18.70 -3.88
CA THR A 13 -2.56 19.89 -4.32
C THR A 13 -4.07 19.70 -4.14
N GLY A 14 -4.47 18.76 -3.28
CA GLY A 14 -5.89 18.50 -2.99
C GLY A 14 -6.40 17.18 -3.57
N LYS A 15 -5.70 16.58 -4.51
CA LYS A 15 -6.05 15.28 -5.09
C LYS A 15 -5.18 14.20 -4.46
N THR A 16 -5.82 13.31 -3.69
CA THR A 16 -5.07 12.30 -2.90
C THR A 16 -4.53 11.15 -3.74
N VAL A 17 -5.13 10.87 -4.89
CA VAL A 17 -4.70 9.80 -5.80
C VAL A 17 -4.33 10.40 -7.14
N VAL A 18 -3.12 10.09 -7.62
CA VAL A 18 -2.67 10.50 -8.96
C VAL A 18 -2.20 9.30 -9.75
N ASN A 19 -2.50 9.32 -11.06
CA ASN A 19 -2.05 8.27 -11.96
C ASN A 19 -0.56 8.42 -12.27
N ILE A 20 0.14 7.30 -12.31
CA ILE A 20 1.55 7.23 -12.68
C ILE A 20 1.65 6.48 -14.01
N ASN A 21 2.50 6.97 -14.91
CA ASN A 21 2.77 6.32 -16.20
C ASN A 21 1.47 6.03 -16.98
N ASN A 22 0.56 7.02 -17.04
CA ASN A 22 -0.76 6.87 -17.67
C ASN A 22 -1.55 5.69 -17.12
N ASN A 23 -1.43 5.44 -15.80
CA ASN A 23 -2.07 4.33 -15.10
C ASN A 23 -1.60 2.94 -15.54
N ASN A 24 -0.43 2.85 -16.17
CA ASN A 24 0.13 1.58 -16.61
C ASN A 24 1.14 1.05 -15.61
N PRO A 25 0.95 -0.18 -15.11
CA PRO A 25 1.93 -0.83 -14.25
C PRO A 25 3.25 -1.04 -14.97
N ASN A 26 4.32 -1.14 -14.19
CA ASN A 26 5.68 -1.31 -14.73
C ASN A 26 6.21 -2.70 -14.39
N PHE A 27 5.54 -3.72 -14.91
CA PHE A 27 5.96 -5.11 -14.74
C PHE A 27 6.57 -5.64 -16.03
N SER A 28 7.72 -6.33 -15.88
CA SER A 28 8.36 -7.04 -16.98
C SER A 28 7.58 -8.32 -17.32
N LYS A 29 7.89 -8.91 -18.46
CA LYS A 29 7.33 -10.20 -18.85
C LYS A 29 7.62 -11.27 -17.79
N GLN A 30 8.82 -11.25 -17.21
CA GLN A 30 9.21 -12.17 -16.16
C GLN A 30 8.40 -11.92 -14.87
N ASP A 31 8.12 -10.66 -14.53
CA ASP A 31 7.29 -10.32 -13.37
C ASP A 31 5.87 -10.91 -13.47
N LEU A 32 5.40 -11.13 -14.69
CA LEU A 32 4.05 -11.62 -14.98
C LEU A 32 3.98 -13.13 -15.16
N ASP A 33 5.09 -13.84 -14.94
CA ASP A 33 5.14 -15.30 -15.08
C ASP A 33 4.32 -15.99 -14.00
N THR A 34 3.41 -16.88 -14.40
CA THR A 34 2.54 -17.65 -13.49
C THR A 34 2.97 -19.10 -13.36
N SER A 35 4.06 -19.51 -14.01
CA SER A 35 4.45 -20.93 -14.10
C SER A 35 4.75 -21.57 -12.74
N HIS A 36 5.09 -20.80 -11.72
CA HIS A 36 5.39 -21.28 -10.37
C HIS A 36 4.23 -21.06 -9.39
N GLY A 37 3.06 -20.63 -9.88
CA GLY A 37 1.90 -20.38 -9.04
C GLY A 37 1.98 -19.08 -8.24
N ALA A 38 1.02 -18.91 -7.34
CA ALA A 38 0.91 -17.71 -6.51
C ALA A 38 2.04 -17.61 -5.49
N TRP A 39 2.47 -16.39 -5.19
CA TRP A 39 3.51 -16.12 -4.19
C TRP A 39 3.34 -14.73 -3.61
N GLN A 40 3.96 -14.51 -2.45
CA GLN A 40 4.04 -13.21 -1.79
C GLN A 40 5.44 -13.04 -1.23
N LYS A 41 5.95 -11.81 -1.26
CA LYS A 41 7.27 -11.49 -0.77
C LYS A 41 7.27 -10.07 -0.19
N TYR A 42 7.72 -9.94 1.05
CA TYR A 42 7.82 -8.68 1.77
C TYR A 42 9.29 -8.32 1.89
N GLY A 43 9.66 -7.13 1.38
CA GLY A 43 11.05 -6.67 1.42
C GLY A 43 11.54 -6.49 2.86
N ASP A 44 12.83 -6.65 3.07
CA ASP A 44 13.43 -6.39 4.38
C ASP A 44 13.25 -4.92 4.76
N LEU A 45 13.12 -4.64 6.05
CA LEU A 45 13.15 -3.28 6.55
C LEU A 45 14.49 -2.65 6.20
N ASP A 46 14.49 -1.35 5.90
CA ASP A 46 15.73 -0.64 5.57
C ASP A 46 16.55 -0.32 6.85
N SER A 47 17.68 0.37 6.67
CA SER A 47 18.57 0.69 7.79
C SER A 47 17.94 1.57 8.87
N GLN A 48 16.80 2.20 8.59
CA GLN A 48 16.03 3.01 9.53
C GLN A 48 14.79 2.27 10.06
N ASN A 49 14.70 0.96 9.81
CA ASN A 49 13.56 0.10 10.16
C ASN A 49 12.26 0.48 9.45
N ARG A 50 12.36 1.19 8.31
CA ARG A 50 11.19 1.53 7.49
C ARG A 50 10.85 0.38 6.57
N VAL A 51 9.56 0.21 6.32
CA VAL A 51 9.08 -0.81 5.37
C VAL A 51 9.51 -0.48 3.95
N THR A 52 9.70 -1.54 3.16
CA THR A 52 10.04 -1.45 1.75
C THR A 52 8.94 -2.10 0.90
N ALA A 53 9.18 -2.33 -0.39
CA ALA A 53 8.14 -2.84 -1.28
C ALA A 53 7.64 -4.22 -0.87
N ALA A 54 6.32 -4.41 -0.94
CA ALA A 54 5.67 -5.70 -0.85
C ALA A 54 5.21 -6.12 -2.25
N ASN A 55 5.56 -7.33 -2.64
CA ASN A 55 5.26 -7.89 -3.96
C ASN A 55 4.47 -9.19 -3.83
N ALA A 56 3.59 -9.44 -4.79
CA ALA A 56 2.87 -10.71 -4.85
C ALA A 56 2.43 -11.02 -6.28
N LEU A 57 2.33 -12.31 -6.56
CA LEU A 57 1.50 -12.80 -7.64
C LEU A 57 0.26 -13.40 -6.96
N LEU A 58 -0.81 -12.63 -6.93
CA LEU A 58 -2.01 -12.93 -6.18
C LEU A 58 -2.91 -13.91 -6.92
N ASN A 59 -3.54 -14.78 -6.14
CA ASN A 59 -4.56 -15.72 -6.59
C ASN A 59 -5.48 -15.98 -5.41
N SER A 60 -6.68 -16.44 -5.62
CA SER A 60 -7.63 -16.70 -4.54
C SER A 60 -7.12 -17.69 -3.50
N SER A 61 -6.15 -18.54 -3.86
CA SER A 61 -5.54 -19.50 -2.91
C SER A 61 -4.78 -18.85 -1.77
N LEU A 62 -4.32 -17.60 -1.93
CA LEU A 62 -3.62 -16.86 -0.87
C LEU A 62 -4.57 -16.16 0.09
N MET A 63 -5.84 -16.05 -0.24
CA MET A 63 -6.81 -15.33 0.59
C MET A 63 -7.00 -16.01 1.94
N PRO A 64 -7.18 -15.20 3.03
CA PRO A 64 -7.30 -15.77 4.36
C PRO A 64 -8.60 -16.56 4.53
N LYS A 65 -8.52 -17.60 5.37
CA LYS A 65 -9.67 -18.41 5.77
C LYS A 65 -10.05 -18.19 7.22
N THR A 66 -9.30 -17.34 7.93
CA THR A 66 -9.50 -17.03 9.32
C THR A 66 -9.77 -15.55 9.52
N LYS A 67 -10.33 -15.19 10.67
CA LYS A 67 -10.59 -13.79 11.00
C LYS A 67 -9.29 -13.05 11.31
N ARG A 68 -9.33 -11.73 11.06
CA ARG A 68 -8.27 -10.82 11.50
C ARG A 68 -8.09 -10.88 13.00
N GLU A 69 -6.85 -10.71 13.43
CA GLU A 69 -6.49 -10.50 14.82
C GLU A 69 -6.10 -9.05 15.07
N PRO A 70 -6.18 -8.55 16.32
CA PRO A 70 -5.72 -7.20 16.64
C PRO A 70 -4.26 -6.99 16.25
N LEU A 71 -3.94 -5.76 15.77
CA LEU A 71 -2.60 -5.39 15.35
C LEU A 71 -1.86 -4.72 16.50
N HIS A 72 -0.58 -5.07 16.69
CA HIS A 72 0.26 -4.51 17.76
C HIS A 72 1.52 -3.84 17.24
N VAL A 73 1.92 -4.12 16.00
CA VAL A 73 3.14 -3.54 15.41
C VAL A 73 3.02 -2.03 15.36
N ASN A 74 4.06 -1.34 15.82
CA ASN A 74 4.17 0.11 15.67
C ASN A 74 5.18 0.40 14.55
N PRO A 75 4.72 0.71 13.32
CA PRO A 75 5.62 1.07 12.24
C PRO A 75 6.33 2.39 12.54
N THR A 76 7.37 2.72 11.76
CA THR A 76 8.04 4.01 11.93
C THR A 76 7.05 5.16 11.80
N GLY A 77 7.32 6.24 12.53
CA GLY A 77 6.43 7.42 12.53
C GLY A 77 5.13 7.23 13.31
N TRP A 78 5.00 6.17 14.11
CA TRP A 78 3.78 5.88 14.84
C TRP A 78 3.62 6.79 16.06
N HIS A 79 2.94 7.92 15.85
CA HIS A 79 2.55 8.88 16.89
C HIS A 79 1.06 9.18 16.73
N ASN A 80 0.23 8.20 17.09
CA ASN A 80 -1.21 8.32 16.86
C ASN A 80 -1.87 9.19 17.91
N LYS A 81 -2.87 9.94 17.49
CA LYS A 81 -3.75 10.69 18.38
C LYS A 81 -5.10 10.93 17.73
N LYS A 82 -6.09 11.26 18.52
CA LYS A 82 -7.40 11.65 18.00
C LYS A 82 -7.38 13.11 17.58
N ILE A 83 -7.89 13.38 16.39
CA ILE A 83 -8.14 14.72 15.88
C ILE A 83 -9.58 14.72 15.37
N ASN A 84 -10.41 15.64 15.88
CA ASN A 84 -11.85 15.68 15.58
C ASN A 84 -12.55 14.33 15.85
N ASP A 85 -12.25 13.73 17.01
CA ASP A 85 -12.82 12.47 17.49
C ASP A 85 -12.46 11.22 16.68
N HIS A 86 -11.50 11.32 15.76
CA HIS A 86 -11.02 10.19 14.96
C HIS A 86 -9.53 9.96 15.19
N TRP A 87 -9.13 8.69 15.28
CA TRP A 87 -7.72 8.35 15.23
C TRP A 87 -7.14 8.73 13.87
N LEU A 88 -6.00 9.45 13.89
CA LEU A 88 -5.34 9.91 12.67
C LEU A 88 -4.81 8.76 11.84
N TYR A 89 -4.10 7.83 12.49
CA TYR A 89 -3.39 6.77 11.80
C TYR A 89 -4.02 5.41 12.02
N ASN A 90 -3.88 4.57 10.99
CA ASN A 90 -4.09 3.13 11.05
C ASN A 90 -2.74 2.44 10.88
N ARG A 91 -2.62 1.23 11.40
CA ARG A 91 -1.57 0.30 11.03
C ARG A 91 -1.96 -0.27 9.67
N SER A 92 -1.52 0.40 8.61
CA SER A 92 -1.99 0.11 7.24
C SER A 92 -1.18 -1.01 6.63
N HIS A 93 -1.85 -2.08 6.20
CA HIS A 93 -1.19 -3.13 5.44
C HIS A 93 -0.78 -2.59 4.06
N LEU A 94 0.42 -2.97 3.59
CA LEU A 94 0.82 -2.73 2.21
C LEU A 94 0.00 -3.64 1.29
N ILE A 95 0.04 -4.95 1.53
CA ILE A 95 -0.86 -5.90 0.88
C ILE A 95 -1.95 -6.24 1.90
N GLY A 96 -3.20 -5.90 1.57
CA GLY A 96 -4.34 -6.02 2.47
C GLY A 96 -4.53 -7.44 3.01
N TYR A 97 -5.04 -7.52 4.24
CA TYR A 97 -5.32 -8.82 4.87
C TYR A 97 -6.24 -9.70 4.02
N GLN A 98 -7.23 -9.10 3.38
CA GLN A 98 -8.16 -9.86 2.54
C GLN A 98 -7.49 -10.55 1.34
N LEU A 99 -6.27 -10.15 0.97
CA LEU A 99 -5.55 -10.68 -0.19
C LEU A 99 -4.59 -11.81 0.16
N THR A 100 -3.88 -11.72 1.29
CA THR A 100 -2.84 -12.69 1.65
C THR A 100 -2.89 -13.17 3.10
N GLY A 101 -3.78 -12.61 3.94
CA GLY A 101 -3.91 -13.05 5.32
C GLY A 101 -2.76 -12.70 6.25
N GLN A 102 -1.86 -11.82 5.85
CA GLN A 102 -0.77 -11.35 6.72
C GLN A 102 -1.32 -10.37 7.75
N ASN A 103 -1.19 -10.70 9.04
CA ASN A 103 -1.76 -9.90 10.12
C ASN A 103 -0.72 -8.95 10.73
N ASN A 104 0.08 -9.40 11.70
CA ASN A 104 1.09 -8.60 12.40
C ASN A 104 2.50 -8.74 11.79
N ASN A 105 2.63 -8.66 10.50
CA ASN A 105 3.92 -8.74 9.81
C ASN A 105 4.55 -7.35 9.73
N TRP A 106 5.70 -7.16 10.43
CA TRP A 106 6.46 -5.91 10.42
C TRP A 106 6.83 -5.42 9.03
N LYS A 107 7.00 -6.33 8.07
CA LYS A 107 7.38 -6.00 6.70
C LYS A 107 6.19 -5.63 5.82
N ASN A 108 4.98 -5.69 6.37
CA ASN A 108 3.73 -5.40 5.63
C ASN A 108 2.87 -4.33 6.29
N LEU A 109 3.38 -3.60 7.26
CA LEU A 109 2.62 -2.58 7.98
C LEU A 109 3.34 -1.23 7.93
N MET A 110 2.59 -0.19 7.65
CA MET A 110 3.07 1.18 7.69
C MET A 110 2.11 2.06 8.49
N THR A 111 2.62 3.19 8.97
CA THR A 111 1.79 4.24 9.54
C THR A 111 1.09 4.97 8.39
N GLY A 112 -0.21 4.74 8.25
CA GLY A 112 -1.01 5.38 7.20
C GLY A 112 -2.14 6.21 7.80
N THR A 113 -2.46 7.34 7.16
CA THR A 113 -3.62 8.12 7.58
C THR A 113 -4.88 7.30 7.38
N ARG A 114 -5.92 7.67 8.12
CA ARG A 114 -7.24 7.07 7.96
C ARG A 114 -7.71 7.15 6.51
N HIS A 115 -7.52 8.30 5.85
CA HIS A 115 -7.95 8.49 4.46
C HIS A 115 -7.13 7.66 3.46
N LEU A 116 -5.82 7.54 3.66
CA LEU A 116 -4.97 6.67 2.84
C LEU A 116 -5.49 5.23 2.88
N ASN A 117 -5.77 4.72 4.07
CA ASN A 117 -6.17 3.34 4.27
C ASN A 117 -7.58 3.07 3.72
N ASP A 118 -8.52 3.95 4.03
CA ASP A 118 -9.92 3.89 3.62
C ASP A 118 -10.44 5.32 3.41
N PRO A 119 -10.81 5.73 2.21
CA PRO A 119 -11.19 4.91 1.06
C PRO A 119 -10.07 4.59 0.05
N ASP A 120 -8.92 5.27 0.09
CA ASP A 120 -8.03 5.30 -1.07
C ASP A 120 -7.42 3.93 -1.39
N MET A 121 -6.66 3.33 -0.48
CA MET A 121 -6.07 2.00 -0.75
C MET A 121 -7.14 0.93 -0.86
N LEU A 122 -8.18 1.00 -0.03
CA LEU A 122 -9.23 -0.01 0.02
C LEU A 122 -9.95 -0.15 -1.32
N MET A 123 -10.15 0.94 -2.05
CA MET A 123 -10.78 0.89 -3.37
C MET A 123 -10.03 -0.04 -4.33
N TYR A 124 -8.70 0.07 -4.39
CA TYR A 124 -7.87 -0.78 -5.24
C TYR A 124 -7.78 -2.21 -4.72
N GLU A 125 -7.68 -2.38 -3.41
CA GLU A 125 -7.68 -3.70 -2.78
C GLU A 125 -8.98 -4.46 -3.09
N ASN A 126 -10.12 -3.79 -3.01
CA ASN A 126 -11.43 -4.39 -3.30
C ASN A 126 -11.57 -4.75 -4.78
N GLU A 127 -11.07 -3.92 -5.68
CA GLU A 127 -11.05 -4.22 -7.11
C GLU A 127 -10.28 -5.51 -7.40
N VAL A 128 -9.11 -5.63 -6.81
CA VAL A 128 -8.27 -6.83 -6.93
C VAL A 128 -8.98 -8.05 -6.34
N ALA A 129 -9.52 -7.93 -5.12
CA ALA A 129 -10.20 -9.03 -4.44
C ALA A 129 -11.40 -9.55 -5.23
N THR A 130 -12.20 -8.65 -5.78
CA THR A 130 -13.38 -9.01 -6.60
C THR A 130 -12.95 -9.83 -7.81
N TYR A 131 -11.90 -9.39 -8.51
CA TYR A 131 -11.38 -10.12 -9.67
C TYR A 131 -10.86 -11.52 -9.29
N LEU A 132 -10.07 -11.61 -8.22
CA LEU A 132 -9.51 -12.89 -7.77
C LEU A 132 -10.60 -13.89 -7.37
N LYS A 133 -11.68 -13.42 -6.75
CA LYS A 133 -12.81 -14.26 -6.32
C LYS A 133 -13.66 -14.78 -7.48
N SER A 134 -13.59 -14.11 -8.64
CA SER A 134 -14.44 -14.47 -9.77
C SER A 134 -13.99 -15.76 -10.46
N SER A 135 -12.73 -16.17 -10.31
CA SER A 135 -12.23 -17.45 -10.83
C SER A 135 -10.93 -17.88 -10.15
N PRO A 136 -10.77 -19.17 -9.80
CA PRO A 136 -9.51 -19.67 -9.23
C PRO A 136 -8.33 -19.62 -10.21
N SER A 137 -8.57 -19.41 -11.49
CA SER A 137 -7.50 -19.25 -12.49
C SER A 137 -7.05 -17.80 -12.67
N ASN A 138 -7.67 -16.84 -11.98
CA ASN A 138 -7.32 -15.45 -12.08
C ASN A 138 -6.09 -15.11 -11.21
N TYR A 139 -5.13 -14.44 -11.82
CA TYR A 139 -3.92 -13.95 -11.16
C TYR A 139 -3.79 -12.45 -11.35
N VAL A 140 -3.26 -11.78 -10.31
CA VAL A 140 -2.90 -10.36 -10.37
C VAL A 140 -1.47 -10.20 -9.87
N ARG A 141 -0.60 -9.65 -10.70
CA ARG A 141 0.70 -9.18 -10.23
C ARG A 141 0.48 -7.87 -9.48
N TYR A 142 0.94 -7.80 -8.23
CA TYR A 142 0.61 -6.72 -7.31
C TYR A 142 1.86 -6.24 -6.58
N ARG A 143 2.05 -4.93 -6.50
CA ARG A 143 3.17 -4.35 -5.77
C ARG A 143 2.72 -3.07 -5.08
N VAL A 144 3.07 -2.94 -3.81
CA VAL A 144 2.81 -1.74 -3.01
C VAL A 144 4.13 -1.25 -2.44
N THR A 145 4.52 -0.04 -2.79
CA THR A 145 5.81 0.54 -2.42
C THR A 145 5.57 1.80 -1.58
N PRO A 146 5.94 1.79 -0.29
CA PRO A 146 5.89 3.01 0.51
C PRO A 146 6.98 3.98 0.03
N ILE A 147 6.66 5.28 0.01
CA ILE A 147 7.56 6.31 -0.51
C ILE A 147 7.92 7.26 0.63
N PHE A 148 9.15 7.14 1.10
CA PHE A 148 9.72 8.03 2.12
C PHE A 148 10.58 9.09 1.45
N ARG A 149 10.60 10.30 2.06
CA ARG A 149 11.48 11.38 1.61
C ARG A 149 12.71 11.41 2.53
N ASN A 150 13.91 11.29 1.93
CA ASN A 150 15.16 11.33 2.69
C ASN A 150 15.13 10.37 3.91
N ASN A 151 15.40 10.89 5.10
CA ASN A 151 15.44 10.11 6.34
C ASN A 151 14.12 10.19 7.15
N GLU A 152 13.05 10.68 6.56
CA GLU A 152 11.77 10.80 7.24
C GLU A 152 11.22 9.44 7.65
N LEU A 153 10.60 9.38 8.81
CA LEU A 153 10.08 8.15 9.38
C LEU A 153 8.62 7.85 8.98
N LEU A 154 7.91 8.84 8.45
CA LEU A 154 6.55 8.67 7.93
C LEU A 154 6.57 8.76 6.41
N ALA A 155 5.99 7.78 5.74
CA ALA A 155 5.93 7.78 4.29
C ALA A 155 5.12 8.97 3.77
N ARG A 156 5.58 9.58 2.68
CA ARG A 156 4.85 10.64 1.98
C ARG A 156 3.64 10.09 1.25
N GLY A 157 3.68 8.85 0.86
CA GLY A 157 2.60 8.17 0.19
C GLY A 157 2.96 6.74 -0.14
N VAL A 158 2.11 6.10 -0.93
CA VAL A 158 2.36 4.74 -1.45
C VAL A 158 2.15 4.70 -2.95
N GLU A 159 3.01 3.96 -3.61
CA GLU A 159 2.84 3.61 -5.03
C GLU A 159 2.20 2.23 -5.09
N MET A 160 1.07 2.11 -5.80
CA MET A 160 0.37 0.85 -5.96
C MET A 160 0.29 0.48 -7.44
N GLU A 161 0.65 -0.75 -7.74
CA GLU A 161 0.59 -1.30 -9.09
C GLU A 161 -0.15 -2.64 -9.05
N GLY A 162 -1.11 -2.81 -9.96
CA GLY A 162 -1.84 -4.06 -10.11
C GLY A 162 -2.06 -4.37 -11.59
N GLN A 163 -1.81 -5.61 -11.97
CA GLN A 163 -1.98 -6.05 -13.36
C GLN A 163 -2.48 -7.49 -13.40
N SER A 164 -3.69 -7.66 -13.93
CA SER A 164 -4.22 -9.00 -14.17
C SER A 164 -3.47 -9.68 -15.31
N ILE A 165 -3.34 -11.01 -15.22
CA ILE A 165 -2.61 -11.79 -16.21
C ILE A 165 -3.59 -12.21 -17.32
N ASN A 166 -3.21 -11.94 -18.57
CA ASN A 166 -3.98 -12.26 -19.76
C ASN A 166 -5.34 -11.53 -19.86
N SER A 167 -5.48 -10.41 -19.14
CA SER A 167 -6.67 -9.56 -19.24
C SER A 167 -6.32 -8.13 -18.84
N ASN A 168 -7.24 -7.19 -19.05
CA ASN A 168 -7.15 -5.82 -18.58
C ASN A 168 -8.15 -5.53 -17.45
N ASP A 169 -8.72 -6.56 -16.83
CA ASP A 169 -9.73 -6.38 -15.79
C ASP A 169 -9.19 -5.67 -14.55
N VAL A 170 -7.92 -5.91 -14.22
CA VAL A 170 -7.19 -5.15 -13.23
C VAL A 170 -5.94 -4.57 -13.91
N HIS A 171 -5.84 -3.25 -13.93
CA HIS A 171 -4.72 -2.58 -14.60
C HIS A 171 -4.61 -1.16 -14.07
N PHE A 172 -3.72 -0.93 -13.09
CA PHE A 172 -3.56 0.40 -12.51
C PHE A 172 -2.13 0.64 -12.02
N HIS A 173 -1.77 1.90 -12.00
CA HIS A 173 -0.51 2.38 -11.45
C HIS A 173 -0.76 3.78 -10.88
N VAL A 174 -0.82 3.87 -9.57
CA VAL A 174 -1.20 5.11 -8.87
C VAL A 174 -0.22 5.43 -7.75
N TYR A 175 -0.15 6.71 -7.40
CA TYR A 175 0.47 7.20 -6.18
C TYR A 175 -0.60 7.80 -5.30
N ILE A 176 -0.64 7.39 -4.04
CA ILE A 176 -1.61 7.87 -3.06
C ILE A 176 -0.86 8.63 -1.98
N PHE A 177 -1.22 9.90 -1.80
CA PHE A 177 -0.61 10.74 -0.76
C PHE A 177 -1.06 10.29 0.63
N ASN A 178 -0.11 10.27 1.57
CA ASN A 178 -0.38 9.95 2.98
C ASN A 178 -0.75 11.24 3.72
N VAL A 179 -1.96 11.70 3.51
CA VAL A 179 -2.49 12.97 4.02
C VAL A 179 -3.84 12.76 4.70
N GLN A 180 -4.24 13.74 5.50
CA GLN A 180 -5.55 13.75 6.14
C GLN A 180 -6.05 15.18 6.20
N ASP A 181 -7.27 15.41 5.69
CA ASP A 181 -7.89 16.73 5.75
C ASP A 181 -7.96 17.24 7.19
N GLY A 182 -7.67 18.53 7.36
CA GLY A 182 -7.71 19.18 8.65
C GLY A 182 -6.55 18.84 9.58
N VAL A 183 -5.49 18.22 9.06
CA VAL A 183 -4.34 17.83 9.86
C VAL A 183 -3.04 18.26 9.19
N ASN A 184 -2.15 18.87 9.98
CA ASN A 184 -0.77 19.10 9.59
C ASN A 184 0.11 18.00 10.17
N ILE A 185 0.83 17.30 9.29
CA ILE A 185 1.66 16.16 9.65
C ILE A 185 3.13 16.54 9.52
N ASN A 186 3.92 16.20 10.56
CA ASN A 186 5.37 16.26 10.50
C ASN A 186 5.90 14.89 10.03
N TYR A 187 6.30 14.80 8.78
CA TYR A 187 6.75 13.53 8.20
C TYR A 187 8.10 13.05 8.73
N ALA A 188 8.89 13.96 9.33
CA ALA A 188 10.16 13.57 9.93
C ALA A 188 9.96 12.50 11.00
N ASN A 189 8.89 12.60 11.80
CA ASN A 189 8.66 11.71 12.94
C ASN A 189 7.21 11.21 13.09
N GLY A 190 6.27 11.69 12.30
CA GLY A 190 4.86 11.26 12.38
C GLY A 190 4.02 12.02 13.39
N THR A 191 4.56 13.05 14.06
CA THR A 191 3.76 13.91 14.93
C THR A 191 2.82 14.78 14.11
N SER A 192 1.76 15.29 14.71
CA SER A 192 0.72 16.00 14.00
C SER A 192 0.01 17.02 14.88
N LYS A 193 -0.72 17.92 14.24
CA LYS A 193 -1.62 18.85 14.89
C LYS A 193 -2.78 19.19 13.96
N ALA A 194 -3.92 19.55 14.56
CA ALA A 194 -5.05 20.07 13.78
C ALA A 194 -4.64 21.33 13.04
N SER A 195 -5.07 21.46 11.81
CA SER A 195 -4.81 22.66 10.99
C SER A 195 -5.94 23.66 11.09
#